data_712670cd6cdfb6945f968a96cbcc058b
#
_entry.id   712670cd6cdfb6945f968a96cbcc058b
#
_cell.length_a   1.000
_cell.length_b   1.000
_cell.length_c   1.000
_cell.angle_alpha   90.00
_cell.angle_beta   90.00
_cell.angle_gamma   90.00
#
_symmetry.space_group_name_H-M   'P 1'
#
loop_
_entity.id
_entity.type
_entity.pdbx_description
1 polymer ?
#
loop_
_entity_poly.entity_id
_entity_poly.type
_entity_poly.pdbx_seq_one_letter_code
_entity_poly.pdbx_strand_id
1 'polypeptide(L)'
;GRKAAILAQKAAEKALAAFPNGEAVLSALCHLQTALLALEKSVAPHHVHRVHLKMRQAGMAACEAAALQFHFDVSPAVPVVGQPAEASLSWHVADPANAPVISATMKGPEQITCGPFAGSGRGKRRQSMTASLDIAGPPIDAMTGWHGVMVSPTSLHAEVSVKIAKTEFVVPLCPDTVFSTMPVHTGQITPNRTLLRLRQDSDIDMHLQLDATLKPDEHA
;
A
#
# COMPACT_ATOMS: atom_id res chain seq x y z
N GLY A 1 -22.38 11.15 -21.43
CA GLY A 1 -20.99 10.65 -21.59
C GLY A 1 -20.11 11.60 -22.42
N ARG A 2 -20.47 11.89 -23.68
CA ARG A 2 -19.61 12.66 -24.62
C ARG A 2 -19.16 14.03 -24.07
N LYS A 3 -20.09 14.80 -23.49
CA LYS A 3 -19.79 16.14 -22.95
C LYS A 3 -18.78 16.04 -21.78
N ALA A 4 -18.97 15.09 -20.88
CA ALA A 4 -18.05 14.86 -19.75
C ALA A 4 -16.66 14.41 -20.22
N ALA A 5 -16.58 13.55 -21.25
CA ALA A 5 -15.32 13.13 -21.84
C ALA A 5 -14.53 14.30 -22.45
N ILE A 6 -15.20 15.19 -23.19
CA ILE A 6 -14.58 16.41 -23.75
C ILE A 6 -14.06 17.33 -22.64
N LEU A 7 -14.82 17.49 -21.55
CA LEU A 7 -14.38 18.29 -20.40
C LEU A 7 -13.17 17.67 -19.70
N ALA A 8 -13.16 16.35 -19.52
CA ALA A 8 -12.02 15.65 -18.96
C ALA A 8 -10.77 15.81 -19.83
N GLN A 9 -10.89 15.64 -21.14
CA GLN A 9 -9.78 15.86 -22.07
C GLN A 9 -9.21 17.28 -21.97
N LYS A 10 -10.07 18.30 -22.06
CA LYS A 10 -9.65 19.71 -21.95
C LYS A 10 -8.96 20.01 -20.62
N ALA A 11 -9.46 19.43 -19.51
CA ALA A 11 -8.84 19.61 -18.20
C ALA A 11 -7.46 18.94 -18.12
N ALA A 12 -7.28 17.77 -18.72
CA ALA A 12 -5.99 17.11 -18.81
C ALA A 12 -4.98 17.91 -19.66
N GLU A 13 -5.41 18.40 -20.83
CA GLU A 13 -4.59 19.27 -21.68
C GLU A 13 -4.17 20.56 -20.94
N LYS A 14 -5.10 21.15 -20.16
CA LYS A 14 -4.80 22.33 -19.34
C LYS A 14 -3.78 22.01 -18.23
N ALA A 15 -3.88 20.85 -17.59
CA ALA A 15 -2.91 20.45 -16.58
C ALA A 15 -1.51 20.28 -17.18
N LEU A 16 -1.42 19.66 -18.37
CA LEU A 16 -0.15 19.51 -19.07
C LEU A 16 0.46 20.87 -19.48
N ALA A 17 -0.36 21.77 -20.01
CA ALA A 17 0.08 23.10 -20.40
C ALA A 17 0.49 23.99 -19.23
N ALA A 18 -0.02 23.71 -18.03
CA ALA A 18 0.31 24.46 -16.81
C ALA A 18 1.66 24.06 -16.20
N PHE A 19 2.23 22.92 -16.59
CA PHE A 19 3.53 22.47 -16.07
C PHE A 19 4.64 23.47 -16.45
N PRO A 20 5.58 23.83 -15.54
CA PRO A 20 5.81 23.24 -14.21
C PRO A 20 5.12 23.95 -13.02
N ASN A 21 4.14 24.81 -13.26
CA ASN A 21 3.45 25.52 -12.17
C ASN A 21 2.52 24.55 -11.40
N GLY A 22 2.98 24.06 -10.23
CA GLY A 22 2.26 23.07 -9.43
C GLY A 22 0.85 23.49 -9.01
N GLU A 23 0.63 24.76 -8.64
CA GLU A 23 -0.69 25.27 -8.24
C GLU A 23 -1.67 25.27 -9.42
N ALA A 24 -1.22 25.74 -10.58
CA ALA A 24 -2.03 25.73 -11.80
C ALA A 24 -2.33 24.31 -12.29
N VAL A 25 -1.35 23.39 -12.20
CA VAL A 25 -1.51 21.95 -12.47
C VAL A 25 -2.56 21.37 -11.53
N LEU A 26 -2.44 21.60 -10.22
CA LEU A 26 -3.35 21.09 -9.22
C LEU A 26 -4.78 21.58 -9.44
N SER A 27 -4.97 22.86 -9.75
CA SER A 27 -6.27 23.42 -10.10
C SER A 27 -6.89 22.71 -11.32
N ALA A 28 -6.10 22.46 -12.36
CA ALA A 28 -6.56 21.75 -13.55
C ALA A 28 -6.90 20.28 -13.27
N LEU A 29 -6.13 19.60 -12.40
CA LEU A 29 -6.40 18.23 -11.96
C LEU A 29 -7.69 18.12 -11.13
N CYS A 30 -8.02 19.12 -10.31
CA CYS A 30 -9.31 19.18 -9.63
C CYS A 30 -10.49 19.24 -10.62
N HIS A 31 -10.36 20.03 -11.68
CA HIS A 31 -11.38 20.05 -12.75
C HIS A 31 -11.43 18.71 -13.51
N LEU A 32 -10.28 18.08 -13.77
CA LEU A 32 -10.22 16.77 -14.39
C LEU A 32 -10.93 15.72 -13.54
N GLN A 33 -10.69 15.66 -12.25
CA GLN A 33 -11.33 14.72 -11.33
C GLN A 33 -12.85 14.92 -11.32
N THR A 34 -13.31 16.15 -11.26
CA THR A 34 -14.76 16.47 -11.32
C THR A 34 -15.39 15.99 -12.64
N ALA A 35 -14.69 16.17 -13.76
CA ALA A 35 -15.17 15.70 -15.05
C ALA A 35 -15.16 14.18 -15.16
N LEU A 36 -14.16 13.49 -14.58
CA LEU A 36 -14.09 12.02 -14.53
C LEU A 36 -15.20 11.43 -13.68
N LEU A 37 -15.52 12.02 -12.53
CA LEU A 37 -16.67 11.61 -11.70
C LEU A 37 -18.01 11.76 -12.43
N ALA A 38 -18.17 12.81 -13.24
CA ALA A 38 -19.37 12.98 -14.07
C ALA A 38 -19.39 11.97 -15.24
N LEU A 39 -18.22 11.62 -15.78
CA LEU A 39 -18.10 10.62 -16.83
C LEU A 39 -18.42 9.22 -16.33
N GLU A 40 -17.95 8.85 -15.14
CA GLU A 40 -18.24 7.57 -14.48
C GLU A 40 -19.73 7.26 -14.43
N LYS A 41 -20.54 8.25 -14.05
CA LYS A 41 -22.01 8.12 -13.95
C LYS A 41 -22.71 7.93 -15.30
N SER A 42 -22.05 8.23 -16.40
CA SER A 42 -22.63 8.27 -17.75
C SER A 42 -22.02 7.31 -18.76
N VAL A 43 -20.95 6.62 -18.37
CA VAL A 43 -20.25 5.66 -19.21
C VAL A 43 -20.87 4.26 -19.07
N ALA A 44 -20.80 3.46 -20.13
CA ALA A 44 -21.27 2.08 -20.08
C ALA A 44 -20.46 1.24 -19.07
N PRO A 45 -21.10 0.28 -18.35
CA PRO A 45 -20.44 -0.46 -17.27
C PRO A 45 -19.10 -1.09 -17.64
N HIS A 46 -18.98 -1.62 -18.87
CA HIS A 46 -17.74 -2.24 -19.35
C HIS A 46 -16.58 -1.26 -19.58
N HIS A 47 -16.82 0.05 -19.49
CA HIS A 47 -15.79 1.08 -19.60
C HIS A 47 -15.46 1.77 -18.27
N VAL A 48 -16.20 1.51 -17.20
CA VAL A 48 -16.02 2.15 -15.89
C VAL A 48 -14.59 1.97 -15.38
N HIS A 49 -13.99 0.79 -15.55
CA HIS A 49 -12.61 0.50 -15.15
C HIS A 49 -11.59 1.46 -15.77
N ARG A 50 -11.84 1.92 -17.01
CA ARG A 50 -10.96 2.90 -17.69
C ARG A 50 -11.06 4.29 -17.06
N VAL A 51 -12.26 4.66 -16.60
CA VAL A 51 -12.48 5.93 -15.90
C VAL A 51 -11.78 5.89 -14.55
N HIS A 52 -11.94 4.79 -13.78
CA HIS A 52 -11.26 4.61 -12.50
C HIS A 52 -9.74 4.66 -12.65
N LEU A 53 -9.20 4.03 -13.70
CA LEU A 53 -7.77 4.13 -14.00
C LEU A 53 -7.32 5.58 -14.19
N LYS A 54 -8.10 6.39 -14.93
CA LYS A 54 -7.81 7.81 -15.14
C LYS A 54 -7.95 8.64 -13.86
N MET A 55 -8.91 8.31 -13.01
CA MET A 55 -9.08 8.94 -11.70
C MET A 55 -7.87 8.67 -10.79
N ARG A 56 -7.36 7.44 -10.77
CA ARG A 56 -6.14 7.09 -10.03
C ARG A 56 -4.91 7.85 -10.57
N GLN A 57 -4.75 7.91 -11.90
CA GLN A 57 -3.67 8.70 -12.51
C GLN A 57 -3.76 10.18 -12.14
N ALA A 58 -4.95 10.76 -12.18
CA ALA A 58 -5.17 12.15 -11.77
C ALA A 58 -4.85 12.36 -10.28
N GLY A 59 -5.21 11.40 -9.43
CA GLY A 59 -4.91 11.41 -8.00
C GLY A 59 -3.41 11.38 -7.72
N MET A 60 -2.66 10.49 -8.38
CA MET A 60 -1.21 10.44 -8.24
C MET A 60 -0.55 11.75 -8.69
N ALA A 61 -0.95 12.27 -9.85
CA ALA A 61 -0.44 13.55 -10.34
C ALA A 61 -0.80 14.72 -9.40
N ALA A 62 -1.97 14.69 -8.74
CA ALA A 62 -2.36 15.69 -7.77
C ALA A 62 -1.52 15.61 -6.48
N CYS A 63 -1.16 14.43 -6.02
CA CYS A 63 -0.24 14.25 -4.91
C CYS A 63 1.14 14.80 -5.22
N GLU A 64 1.69 14.51 -6.40
CA GLU A 64 2.96 15.05 -6.86
C GLU A 64 2.93 16.59 -6.95
N ALA A 65 1.87 17.16 -7.57
CA ALA A 65 1.70 18.60 -7.68
C ALA A 65 1.52 19.30 -6.32
N ALA A 66 0.98 18.58 -5.33
CA ALA A 66 0.84 19.05 -3.95
C ALA A 66 2.08 18.76 -3.09
N ALA A 67 3.16 18.22 -3.66
CA ALA A 67 4.38 17.78 -2.97
C ALA A 67 4.10 16.84 -1.78
N LEU A 68 3.15 15.93 -1.96
CA LEU A 68 2.85 14.87 -1.01
C LEU A 68 3.65 13.62 -1.35
N GLN A 69 4.40 13.13 -0.37
CA GLN A 69 5.15 11.88 -0.48
C GLN A 69 4.61 10.90 0.54
N PHE A 70 4.18 9.73 0.08
CA PHE A 70 3.64 8.67 0.91
C PHE A 70 4.65 7.52 1.03
N HIS A 71 4.67 6.90 2.22
CA HIS A 71 5.36 5.65 2.50
C HIS A 71 4.38 4.71 3.20
N PHE A 72 4.26 3.51 2.66
CA PHE A 72 3.37 2.48 3.19
C PHE A 72 4.15 1.20 3.42
N ASP A 73 4.27 0.78 4.69
CA ASP A 73 5.03 -0.38 5.11
C ASP A 73 4.21 -1.30 5.99
N VAL A 74 4.61 -2.57 6.04
CA VAL A 74 4.08 -3.59 6.94
C VAL A 74 5.20 -4.12 7.82
N SER A 75 4.95 -4.23 9.11
CA SER A 75 5.90 -4.76 10.09
C SER A 75 5.30 -5.94 10.88
N PRO A 76 5.98 -7.08 10.95
CA PRO A 76 7.17 -7.42 10.18
C PRO A 76 6.92 -7.50 8.67
N ALA A 77 7.95 -7.31 7.84
CA ALA A 77 7.82 -7.33 6.36
C ALA A 77 7.32 -8.71 5.85
N VAL A 78 7.63 -9.77 6.59
CA VAL A 78 7.13 -11.12 6.35
C VAL A 78 6.47 -11.62 7.64
N PRO A 79 5.20 -11.30 7.87
CA PRO A 79 4.50 -11.76 9.06
C PRO A 79 4.22 -13.25 9.02
N VAL A 80 4.18 -13.86 10.19
CA VAL A 80 3.81 -15.27 10.36
C VAL A 80 2.30 -15.37 10.47
N VAL A 81 1.69 -16.33 9.79
CA VAL A 81 0.25 -16.61 9.89
C VAL A 81 -0.15 -16.83 11.36
N GLY A 82 -1.24 -16.21 11.79
CA GLY A 82 -1.71 -16.26 13.18
C GLY A 82 -0.96 -15.35 14.16
N GLN A 83 0.03 -14.58 13.70
CA GLN A 83 0.68 -13.56 14.52
C GLN A 83 0.25 -12.15 14.10
N PRO A 84 0.18 -11.21 15.04
CA PRO A 84 -0.18 -9.85 14.74
C PRO A 84 0.89 -9.16 13.88
N ALA A 85 0.44 -8.38 12.91
CA ALA A 85 1.27 -7.48 12.14
C ALA A 85 0.68 -6.06 12.18
N GLU A 86 1.48 -5.08 11.86
CA GLU A 86 1.06 -3.69 11.81
C GLU A 86 1.39 -3.08 10.44
N ALA A 87 0.43 -2.40 9.87
CA ALA A 87 0.63 -1.57 8.70
C ALA A 87 0.83 -0.12 9.12
N SER A 88 1.81 0.55 8.57
CA SER A 88 2.10 1.96 8.80
C SER A 88 2.03 2.75 7.50
N LEU A 89 1.24 3.81 7.50
CA LEU A 89 1.18 4.80 6.43
C LEU A 89 1.73 6.11 6.95
N SER A 90 2.78 6.60 6.34
CA SER A 90 3.34 7.92 6.66
C SER A 90 3.40 8.79 5.40
N TRP A 91 3.32 10.11 5.61
CA TRP A 91 3.45 11.07 4.51
C TRP A 91 4.13 12.35 4.96
N HIS A 92 4.74 13.00 4.00
CA HIS A 92 5.36 14.31 4.17
C HIS A 92 4.52 15.40 3.53
N VAL A 93 4.39 16.53 4.21
CA VAL A 93 3.66 17.71 3.75
C VAL A 93 4.61 18.90 3.74
N ALA A 94 4.72 19.57 2.61
CA ALA A 94 5.59 20.73 2.47
C ALA A 94 5.13 21.91 3.36
N ASP A 95 3.82 22.16 3.37
CA ASP A 95 3.19 23.21 4.21
C ASP A 95 2.16 22.61 5.16
N PRO A 96 2.48 22.45 6.46
CA PRO A 96 1.56 21.90 7.46
C PRO A 96 0.31 22.74 7.71
N ALA A 97 0.37 24.06 7.45
CA ALA A 97 -0.77 24.97 7.67
C ALA A 97 -1.88 24.74 6.65
N ASN A 98 -1.51 24.37 5.43
CA ASN A 98 -2.41 24.08 4.32
C ASN A 98 -2.43 22.58 3.96
N ALA A 99 -2.09 21.73 4.92
CA ALA A 99 -2.06 20.29 4.71
C ALA A 99 -3.42 19.76 4.26
N PRO A 100 -3.48 18.94 3.22
CA PRO A 100 -4.72 18.28 2.82
C PRO A 100 -5.22 17.36 3.92
N VAL A 101 -6.53 17.14 3.95
CA VAL A 101 -7.11 16.10 4.82
C VAL A 101 -6.85 14.74 4.16
N ILE A 102 -6.21 13.86 4.90
CA ILE A 102 -5.87 12.52 4.45
C ILE A 102 -6.60 11.51 5.33
N SER A 103 -7.23 10.53 4.70
CA SER A 103 -7.76 9.34 5.32
C SER A 103 -7.35 8.13 4.50
N ALA A 104 -7.30 6.96 5.12
CA ALA A 104 -6.91 5.74 4.44
C ALA A 104 -7.79 4.57 4.89
N THR A 105 -8.02 3.65 3.96
CA THR A 105 -8.60 2.34 4.22
C THR A 105 -7.69 1.28 3.65
N MET A 106 -7.54 0.17 4.36
CA MET A 106 -6.73 -0.93 3.89
C MET A 106 -7.60 -1.94 3.14
N LYS A 107 -7.07 -2.46 2.07
CA LYS A 107 -7.64 -3.54 1.25
C LYS A 107 -6.61 -4.66 1.16
N GLY A 108 -7.07 -5.88 1.16
CA GLY A 108 -6.19 -7.03 1.04
C GLY A 108 -6.95 -8.27 0.60
N PRO A 109 -6.24 -9.40 0.45
CA PRO A 109 -6.86 -10.69 0.20
C PRO A 109 -7.74 -11.10 1.39
N GLU A 110 -8.65 -12.05 1.16
CA GLU A 110 -9.62 -12.52 2.17
C GLU A 110 -8.96 -13.07 3.44
N GLN A 111 -7.71 -13.55 3.33
CA GLN A 111 -6.92 -14.07 4.44
C GLN A 111 -6.44 -12.97 5.41
N ILE A 112 -6.55 -11.70 5.04
CA ILE A 112 -6.08 -10.59 5.87
C ILE A 112 -7.27 -9.77 6.35
N THR A 113 -7.47 -9.76 7.66
CA THR A 113 -8.40 -8.83 8.29
C THR A 113 -7.66 -7.56 8.65
N CYS A 114 -8.08 -6.45 8.07
CA CYS A 114 -7.46 -5.14 8.26
C CYS A 114 -8.24 -4.32 9.28
N GLY A 115 -7.58 -3.86 10.32
CA GLY A 115 -8.11 -2.88 11.24
C GLY A 115 -8.21 -1.47 10.61
N PRO A 116 -8.94 -0.55 11.25
CA PRO A 116 -9.00 0.83 10.82
C PRO A 116 -7.63 1.51 11.04
N PHE A 117 -7.26 2.41 10.14
CA PHE A 117 -6.12 3.28 10.39
C PHE A 117 -6.41 4.27 11.53
N ALA A 118 -5.51 4.30 12.51
CA ALA A 118 -5.55 5.21 13.64
C ALA A 118 -4.25 6.04 13.71
N GLY A 119 -4.36 7.26 14.15
CA GLY A 119 -3.24 8.18 14.28
C GLY A 119 -3.52 9.52 13.59
N SER A 120 -2.76 10.50 13.95
CA SER A 120 -2.83 11.82 13.32
C SER A 120 -1.57 12.60 13.65
N GLY A 121 -0.95 13.13 12.63
CA GLY A 121 0.16 14.08 12.76
C GLY A 121 -0.26 15.50 12.38
N ARG A 122 -1.52 15.89 12.55
CA ARG A 122 -2.01 17.22 12.19
C ARG A 122 -1.09 18.33 12.69
N GLY A 123 -0.73 19.24 11.81
CA GLY A 123 0.18 20.35 12.13
C GLY A 123 1.67 19.99 12.08
N LYS A 124 2.05 18.76 11.81
CA LYS A 124 3.44 18.34 11.61
C LYS A 124 3.74 18.13 10.13
N ARG A 125 5.00 18.35 9.73
CA ARG A 125 5.46 18.07 8.35
C ARG A 125 5.42 16.58 8.02
N ARG A 126 5.75 15.73 8.97
CA ARG A 126 5.60 14.27 8.85
C ARG A 126 4.40 13.83 9.67
N GLN A 127 3.49 13.14 9.03
CA GLN A 127 2.27 12.60 9.62
C GLN A 127 2.25 11.09 9.39
N SER A 128 1.62 10.35 10.28
CA SER A 128 1.51 8.90 10.15
C SER A 128 0.24 8.38 10.80
N MET A 129 -0.21 7.24 10.32
CA MET A 129 -1.26 6.42 10.93
C MET A 129 -0.90 4.95 10.82
N THR A 130 -1.38 4.13 11.75
CA THR A 130 -1.15 2.69 11.79
C THR A 130 -2.46 1.93 11.81
N ALA A 131 -2.43 0.69 11.36
CA ALA A 131 -3.55 -0.23 11.39
C ALA A 131 -3.06 -1.64 11.73
N SER A 132 -3.83 -2.38 12.53
CA SER A 132 -3.55 -3.78 12.81
C SER A 132 -3.89 -4.66 11.60
N LEU A 133 -3.13 -5.74 11.45
CA LEU A 133 -3.35 -6.78 10.47
C LEU A 133 -3.43 -8.12 11.18
N ASP A 134 -4.55 -8.82 11.02
CA ASP A 134 -4.71 -10.20 11.46
C ASP A 134 -4.69 -11.10 10.22
N ILE A 135 -3.72 -11.99 10.17
CA ILE A 135 -3.48 -12.88 9.05
C ILE A 135 -3.95 -14.28 9.42
N ALA A 136 -4.98 -14.76 8.76
CA ALA A 136 -5.55 -16.08 8.97
C ALA A 136 -5.57 -16.86 7.65
N GLY A 137 -5.50 -18.19 7.74
CA GLY A 137 -5.57 -19.05 6.56
C GLY A 137 -4.21 -19.44 5.97
N PRO A 138 -4.19 -19.94 4.71
CA PRO A 138 -2.96 -20.41 4.09
C PRO A 138 -1.97 -19.27 3.87
N PRO A 139 -0.65 -19.58 3.82
CA PRO A 139 0.38 -18.59 3.52
C PRO A 139 0.12 -17.90 2.18
N ILE A 140 0.46 -16.63 2.13
CA ILE A 140 0.34 -15.80 0.94
C ILE A 140 1.72 -15.69 0.31
N ASP A 141 1.85 -16.14 -0.93
CA ASP A 141 3.07 -15.99 -1.72
C ASP A 141 3.42 -14.51 -1.94
N ALA A 142 4.69 -14.26 -2.22
CA ALA A 142 5.20 -12.91 -2.42
C ALA A 142 4.33 -12.12 -3.40
N MET A 143 3.66 -11.09 -2.91
CA MET A 143 2.89 -10.18 -3.71
C MET A 143 3.79 -9.05 -4.18
N THR A 144 4.12 -9.05 -5.45
CA THR A 144 4.72 -7.88 -6.08
C THR A 144 3.63 -6.83 -6.26
N GLY A 145 3.63 -5.84 -5.38
CA GLY A 145 2.82 -4.65 -5.60
C GLY A 145 3.32 -3.93 -6.85
N TRP A 146 2.44 -3.72 -7.82
CA TRP A 146 2.77 -2.83 -8.92
C TRP A 146 2.68 -1.42 -8.38
N HIS A 147 3.84 -0.79 -8.22
CA HIS A 147 3.87 0.63 -7.91
C HIS A 147 3.18 1.39 -9.01
N GLY A 148 2.14 2.12 -8.67
CA GLY A 148 1.43 2.96 -9.60
C GLY A 148 -0.06 2.66 -9.73
N VAL A 149 -0.59 2.96 -10.89
CA VAL A 149 -2.02 3.08 -11.17
C VAL A 149 -2.77 1.74 -11.16
N MET A 150 -2.05 0.62 -11.32
CA MET A 150 -2.65 -0.71 -11.41
C MET A 150 -2.32 -1.53 -10.16
N VAL A 151 -3.27 -1.58 -9.25
CA VAL A 151 -3.20 -2.45 -8.07
C VAL A 151 -4.10 -3.66 -8.31
N SER A 152 -3.56 -4.85 -8.10
CA SER A 152 -4.38 -6.06 -8.11
C SER A 152 -5.38 -6.00 -6.96
N PRO A 153 -6.67 -6.31 -7.18
CA PRO A 153 -7.66 -6.35 -6.12
C PRO A 153 -7.34 -7.39 -5.03
N THR A 154 -6.48 -8.36 -5.34
CA THR A 154 -6.02 -9.40 -4.41
C THR A 154 -4.74 -9.02 -3.67
N SER A 155 -4.09 -7.89 -3.98
CA SER A 155 -2.89 -7.44 -3.28
C SER A 155 -3.24 -6.61 -2.05
N LEU A 156 -2.40 -6.69 -1.01
CA LEU A 156 -2.47 -5.77 0.12
C LEU A 156 -2.11 -4.36 -0.35
N HIS A 157 -3.00 -3.41 -0.12
CA HIS A 157 -2.78 -2.01 -0.47
C HIS A 157 -3.60 -1.08 0.42
N ALA A 158 -3.15 0.15 0.57
CA ALA A 158 -3.92 1.21 1.20
C ALA A 158 -4.60 2.07 0.12
N GLU A 159 -5.92 2.26 0.22
CA GLU A 159 -6.63 3.27 -0.54
C GLU A 159 -6.58 4.58 0.25
N VAL A 160 -5.75 5.51 -0.19
CA VAL A 160 -5.55 6.80 0.46
C VAL A 160 -6.44 7.84 -0.20
N SER A 161 -7.37 8.40 0.57
CA SER A 161 -8.21 9.52 0.14
C SER A 161 -7.52 10.83 0.55
N VAL A 162 -7.24 11.66 -0.44
CA VAL A 162 -6.58 12.97 -0.28
C VAL A 162 -7.55 14.05 -0.70
N LYS A 163 -7.95 14.89 0.25
CA LYS A 163 -8.85 16.02 -0.02
C LYS A 163 -8.06 17.31 -0.18
N ILE A 164 -7.97 17.77 -1.41
CA ILE A 164 -7.31 19.02 -1.79
C ILE A 164 -8.38 20.04 -2.17
N ALA A 165 -8.44 21.14 -1.46
CA ALA A 165 -9.53 22.12 -1.56
C ALA A 165 -10.91 21.45 -1.36
N LYS A 166 -11.71 21.35 -2.42
CA LYS A 166 -13.05 20.71 -2.40
C LYS A 166 -13.08 19.39 -3.17
N THR A 167 -11.94 18.94 -3.68
CA THR A 167 -11.85 17.75 -4.54
C THR A 167 -11.18 16.62 -3.77
N GLU A 168 -11.77 15.44 -3.84
CA GLU A 168 -11.24 14.21 -3.27
C GLU A 168 -10.60 13.35 -4.35
N PHE A 169 -9.39 12.90 -4.07
CA PHE A 169 -8.63 11.97 -4.91
C PHE A 169 -8.39 10.68 -4.13
N VAL A 170 -8.54 9.54 -4.78
CA VAL A 170 -8.23 8.24 -4.18
C VAL A 170 -7.00 7.68 -4.88
N VAL A 171 -5.97 7.38 -4.08
CA VAL A 171 -4.68 6.87 -4.56
C VAL A 171 -4.42 5.52 -3.89
N PRO A 172 -4.25 4.44 -4.65
CA PRO A 172 -3.84 3.17 -4.10
C PRO A 172 -2.32 3.16 -3.86
N LEU A 173 -1.92 2.73 -2.68
CA LEU A 173 -0.52 2.56 -2.29
C LEU A 173 -0.27 1.10 -1.95
N CYS A 174 0.70 0.48 -2.62
CA CYS A 174 1.21 -0.84 -2.22
C CYS A 174 2.32 -0.66 -1.18
N PRO A 175 2.59 -1.67 -0.34
CA PRO A 175 3.74 -1.65 0.56
C PRO A 175 5.04 -1.38 -0.21
N ASP A 176 5.92 -0.56 0.37
CA ASP A 176 7.23 -0.24 -0.21
C ASP A 176 8.14 -1.48 -0.26
N THR A 177 7.88 -2.45 0.63
CA THR A 177 8.53 -3.76 0.63
C THR A 177 7.59 -4.83 0.05
N VAL A 178 8.19 -5.88 -0.52
CA VAL A 178 7.42 -7.06 -0.99
C VAL A 178 6.74 -7.71 0.21
N PHE A 179 5.41 -7.79 0.15
CA PHE A 179 4.61 -8.45 1.18
C PHE A 179 4.41 -9.93 0.86
N SER A 180 4.73 -10.77 1.83
CA SER A 180 4.42 -12.22 1.81
C SER A 180 4.17 -12.67 3.24
N THR A 181 3.59 -13.86 3.42
CA THR A 181 3.39 -14.41 4.76
C THR A 181 4.10 -15.75 4.91
N MET A 182 4.62 -16.01 6.09
CA MET A 182 5.23 -17.30 6.41
C MET A 182 4.21 -18.22 7.10
N PRO A 183 4.19 -19.52 6.79
CA PRO A 183 3.41 -20.48 7.54
C PRO A 183 3.95 -20.60 8.97
N VAL A 184 3.08 -21.00 9.90
CA VAL A 184 3.54 -21.40 11.24
C VAL A 184 4.32 -22.71 11.09
N HIS A 185 5.62 -22.66 11.29
CA HIS A 185 6.45 -23.85 11.31
C HIS A 185 6.65 -24.29 12.75
N THR A 186 6.01 -25.36 13.15
CA THR A 186 6.33 -26.09 14.37
C THR A 186 7.37 -27.15 14.02
N GLY A 187 8.63 -26.85 14.23
CA GLY A 187 9.72 -27.79 14.01
C GLY A 187 10.39 -28.14 15.33
N GLN A 188 10.60 -29.43 15.60
CA GLN A 188 11.47 -29.84 16.68
C GLN A 188 12.90 -29.95 16.14
N ILE A 189 13.79 -29.11 16.66
CA ILE A 189 15.21 -29.21 16.34
C ILE A 189 15.79 -30.33 17.21
N THR A 190 16.08 -31.48 16.59
CA THR A 190 16.77 -32.57 17.27
C THR A 190 18.23 -32.50 16.88
N PRO A 191 19.16 -32.16 17.81
CA PRO A 191 20.57 -32.12 17.48
C PRO A 191 21.07 -33.50 17.14
N ASN A 192 21.80 -33.64 16.05
CA ASN A 192 22.40 -34.88 15.56
C ASN A 192 23.39 -35.50 16.54
N ARG A 193 23.92 -34.73 17.49
CA ARG A 193 24.80 -35.19 18.56
C ARG A 193 24.49 -34.47 19.86
N THR A 194 24.26 -35.23 20.92
CA THR A 194 23.97 -34.69 22.26
C THR A 194 25.19 -34.48 23.15
N LEU A 195 26.38 -34.87 22.73
CA LEU A 195 27.62 -34.75 23.52
C LEU A 195 28.77 -34.23 22.68
N LEU A 196 29.21 -33.00 23.01
CA LEU A 196 30.44 -32.40 22.57
C LEU A 196 31.46 -32.55 23.71
N ARG A 197 32.52 -33.35 23.53
CA ARG A 197 33.68 -33.33 24.40
C ARG A 197 34.66 -32.25 23.93
N LEU A 198 34.71 -31.14 24.64
CA LEU A 198 35.71 -30.10 24.44
C LEU A 198 37.08 -30.58 24.98
N ARG A 199 38.09 -30.65 24.14
CA ARG A 199 39.49 -30.72 24.58
C ARG A 199 40.04 -29.31 24.67
N GLN A 200 40.83 -29.05 25.69
CA GLN A 200 41.24 -27.72 26.12
C GLN A 200 42.09 -26.91 25.10
N ASP A 201 42.57 -27.54 24.03
CA ASP A 201 43.50 -26.93 23.09
C ASP A 201 43.12 -27.10 21.60
N SER A 202 41.83 -27.16 21.27
CA SER A 202 41.42 -27.24 19.88
C SER A 202 40.36 -26.20 19.54
N ASP A 203 40.62 -25.41 18.50
CA ASP A 203 39.63 -24.62 17.84
C ASP A 203 38.56 -25.57 17.25
N ILE A 204 37.34 -25.45 17.70
CA ILE A 204 36.21 -26.28 17.19
C ILE A 204 35.39 -25.42 16.28
N ASP A 205 35.47 -25.67 14.97
CA ASP A 205 34.50 -25.22 14.01
C ASP A 205 33.22 -26.04 14.19
N MET A 206 32.18 -25.40 14.73
CA MET A 206 30.86 -26.03 14.83
C MET A 206 30.07 -25.77 13.55
N HIS A 207 29.91 -26.80 12.72
CA HIS A 207 28.91 -26.81 11.66
C HIS A 207 27.60 -27.34 12.22
N LEU A 208 26.62 -26.46 12.41
CA LEU A 208 25.24 -26.81 12.69
C LEU A 208 24.53 -27.12 11.36
N GLN A 209 24.33 -28.39 11.08
CA GLN A 209 23.45 -28.81 9.99
C GLN A 209 22.03 -28.91 10.57
N LEU A 210 21.15 -27.99 10.15
CA LEU A 210 19.73 -27.99 10.51
C LEU A 210 18.97 -28.82 9.47
N ASP A 211 18.69 -30.08 9.78
CA ASP A 211 17.73 -30.88 9.03
C ASP A 211 16.33 -30.56 9.58
N ALA A 212 15.67 -29.55 9.03
CA ALA A 212 14.29 -29.24 9.33
C ALA A 212 13.37 -30.08 8.46
N THR A 213 12.76 -31.12 9.03
CA THR A 213 11.68 -31.84 8.38
C THR A 213 10.39 -31.07 8.63
N LEU A 214 9.95 -30.29 7.66
CA LEU A 214 8.66 -29.62 7.68
C LEU A 214 7.57 -30.70 7.48
N LYS A 215 6.79 -30.97 8.52
CA LYS A 215 5.53 -31.69 8.36
C LYS A 215 4.48 -30.65 8.01
N PRO A 216 3.83 -30.73 6.83
CA PRO A 216 2.64 -29.93 6.59
C PRO A 216 1.58 -30.35 7.60
N ASP A 217 0.94 -29.36 8.23
CA ASP A 217 -0.22 -29.61 9.07
C ASP A 217 -1.30 -30.32 8.25
N GLU A 218 -1.71 -31.51 8.66
CA GLU A 218 -2.77 -32.32 8.03
C GLU A 218 -4.18 -31.78 8.36
N HIS A 219 -4.31 -30.53 8.76
CA HIS A 219 -5.61 -29.88 9.03
C HIS A 219 -5.77 -28.66 8.12
N ALA A 220 -6.10 -28.92 6.85
CA ALA A 220 -6.74 -27.99 5.94
C ALA A 220 -8.17 -28.46 5.67
#